data_3cc8d44553a008ed86b99697d0fe0fb0
#
_entry.id   3cc8d44553a008ed86b99697d0fe0fb0
#
_cell.length_a   1.000
_cell.length_b   1.000
_cell.length_c   1.000
_cell.angle_alpha   90.00
_cell.angle_beta   90.00
_cell.angle_gamma   90.00
#
_symmetry.space_group_name_H-M   'P 1'
#
loop_
_entity.id
_entity.type
_entity.pdbx_description
1 polymer ?
#
loop_
_entity_poly.entity_id
_entity_poly.type
_entity_poly.pdbx_seq_one_letter_code
_entity_poly.pdbx_strand_id
1 'polypeptide(L)'
;MRGICTILRKITTTMTQELQFIPFESRSDKGWAEAWDLYEESFPRCERWNAQGYDRAFGDPRFEADGIWRGEEFIGILFHWNAGAYRYVEHLAVSPALRGQNMGSKALTAFCRKVDRVILEIDPPVDDISIRRRHFYERLG
;
A
#
# COMPACT_ATOMS: atom_id res chain seq x y z
N MET A 1 -6.18 39.55 -8.59
CA MET A 1 -7.37 38.68 -8.58
C MET A 1 -7.21 37.46 -9.47
N ARG A 2 -6.76 37.62 -10.71
CA ARG A 2 -6.55 36.47 -11.64
C ARG A 2 -5.48 35.47 -11.17
N GLY A 3 -4.43 35.95 -10.49
CA GLY A 3 -3.37 35.08 -9.97
C GLY A 3 -3.84 34.15 -8.84
N ILE A 4 -4.79 34.60 -8.01
CA ILE A 4 -5.35 33.81 -6.90
C ILE A 4 -6.15 32.62 -7.45
N CYS A 5 -6.94 32.83 -8.51
CA CYS A 5 -7.72 31.76 -9.15
C CYS A 5 -6.81 30.68 -9.72
N THR A 6 -5.66 31.05 -10.29
CA THR A 6 -4.69 30.11 -10.83
C THR A 6 -4.06 29.24 -9.73
N ILE A 7 -3.76 29.83 -8.58
CA ILE A 7 -3.21 29.12 -7.42
C ILE A 7 -4.24 28.11 -6.88
N LEU A 8 -5.50 28.51 -6.75
CA LEU A 8 -6.56 27.66 -6.27
C LEU A 8 -6.80 26.46 -7.21
N ARG A 9 -6.73 26.64 -8.51
CA ARG A 9 -6.81 25.56 -9.49
C ARG A 9 -5.68 24.54 -9.32
N LYS A 10 -4.45 25.01 -9.11
CA LYS A 10 -3.30 24.13 -8.87
C LYS A 10 -3.48 23.31 -7.60
N ILE A 11 -3.92 23.93 -6.52
CA ILE A 11 -4.21 23.25 -5.25
C ILE A 11 -5.29 22.21 -5.43
N THR A 12 -6.39 22.53 -6.09
CA THR A 12 -7.49 21.59 -6.36
C THR A 12 -7.03 20.40 -7.18
N THR A 13 -6.23 20.62 -8.24
CA THR A 13 -5.68 19.56 -9.08
C THR A 13 -4.76 18.63 -8.28
N THR A 14 -3.93 19.18 -7.39
CA THR A 14 -3.05 18.40 -6.51
C THR A 14 -3.87 17.55 -5.54
N MET A 15 -4.94 18.08 -4.97
CA MET A 15 -5.82 17.36 -4.03
C MET A 15 -6.56 16.20 -4.68
N THR A 16 -6.95 16.30 -5.97
CA THR A 16 -7.64 15.22 -6.69
C THR A 16 -6.75 14.02 -6.99
N GLN A 17 -5.43 14.12 -6.73
CA GLN A 17 -4.46 13.05 -6.96
C GLN A 17 -4.04 12.32 -5.68
N GLU A 18 -4.77 12.50 -4.59
CA GLU A 18 -4.50 11.78 -3.35
C GLU A 18 -4.72 10.27 -3.51
N LEU A 19 -3.86 9.51 -2.82
CA LEU A 19 -3.97 8.06 -2.78
C LEU A 19 -5.14 7.65 -1.88
N GLN A 20 -5.93 6.70 -2.37
CA GLN A 20 -7.03 6.10 -1.64
C GLN A 20 -6.73 4.65 -1.32
N PHE A 21 -7.09 4.22 -0.12
CA PHE A 21 -6.97 2.84 0.34
C PHE A 21 -8.38 2.24 0.38
N ILE A 22 -8.66 1.31 -0.53
CA ILE A 22 -9.99 0.72 -0.68
C ILE A 22 -9.90 -0.77 -0.36
N PRO A 23 -10.54 -1.24 0.73
CA PRO A 23 -10.48 -2.64 1.11
C PRO A 23 -11.16 -3.54 0.08
N PHE A 24 -10.50 -4.64 -0.25
CA PHE A 24 -11.15 -5.76 -0.92
C PHE A 24 -11.93 -6.58 0.10
N GLU A 25 -13.13 -6.97 -0.23
CA GLU A 25 -13.99 -7.81 0.61
C GLU A 25 -14.02 -9.25 0.13
N SER A 26 -13.65 -9.48 -1.13
CA SER A 26 -13.59 -10.80 -1.73
C SER A 26 -12.66 -10.84 -2.94
N ARG A 27 -12.34 -12.05 -3.38
CA ARG A 27 -11.52 -12.25 -4.60
C ARG A 27 -12.25 -11.90 -5.91
N SER A 28 -13.53 -11.58 -5.85
CA SER A 28 -14.31 -11.15 -7.02
C SER A 28 -14.41 -9.63 -7.17
N ASP A 29 -13.84 -8.87 -6.25
CA ASP A 29 -13.89 -7.41 -6.30
C ASP A 29 -13.07 -6.85 -7.46
N LYS A 30 -13.51 -5.70 -7.99
CA LYS A 30 -12.78 -4.96 -9.01
C LYS A 30 -11.36 -4.64 -8.53
N GLY A 31 -10.39 -5.00 -9.35
CA GLY A 31 -8.97 -4.77 -9.06
C GLY A 31 -8.28 -5.89 -8.29
N TRP A 32 -9.03 -6.89 -7.78
CA TRP A 32 -8.40 -8.00 -7.07
C TRP A 32 -7.46 -8.81 -7.96
N ALA A 33 -7.81 -9.06 -9.22
CA ALA A 33 -6.95 -9.79 -10.14
C ALA A 33 -5.60 -9.09 -10.31
N GLU A 34 -5.59 -7.77 -10.50
CA GLU A 34 -4.36 -6.97 -10.58
C GLU A 34 -3.58 -6.99 -9.26
N ALA A 35 -4.28 -6.91 -8.14
CA ALA A 35 -3.69 -7.00 -6.80
C ALA A 35 -3.04 -8.37 -6.57
N TRP A 36 -3.70 -9.44 -7.00
CA TRP A 36 -3.19 -10.80 -6.88
C TRP A 36 -1.92 -11.01 -7.72
N ASP A 37 -1.93 -10.56 -8.97
CA ASP A 37 -0.78 -10.65 -9.85
C ASP A 37 0.42 -9.89 -9.25
N LEU A 38 0.20 -8.68 -8.75
CA LEU A 38 1.23 -7.89 -8.08
C LEU A 38 1.76 -8.59 -6.81
N TYR A 39 0.87 -9.19 -6.03
CA TYR A 39 1.22 -9.93 -4.83
C TYR A 39 2.12 -11.13 -5.15
N GLU A 40 1.74 -11.93 -6.16
CA GLU A 40 2.53 -13.08 -6.58
C GLU A 40 3.90 -12.69 -7.14
N GLU A 41 3.96 -11.60 -7.89
CA GLU A 41 5.19 -11.08 -8.47
C GLU A 41 6.14 -10.49 -7.42
N SER A 42 5.57 -9.81 -6.41
CA SER A 42 6.35 -9.03 -5.44
C SER A 42 6.90 -9.84 -4.28
N PHE A 43 6.29 -10.98 -3.93
CA PHE A 43 6.65 -11.74 -2.75
C PHE A 43 6.99 -13.19 -3.10
N PRO A 44 8.08 -13.74 -2.51
CA PRO A 44 8.44 -15.14 -2.74
C PRO A 44 7.37 -16.09 -2.18
N ARG A 45 7.29 -17.29 -2.76
CA ARG A 45 6.24 -18.25 -2.45
C ARG A 45 6.14 -18.61 -0.97
N CYS A 46 7.25 -18.62 -0.25
CA CYS A 46 7.28 -18.90 1.19
C CYS A 46 6.66 -17.80 2.06
N GLU A 47 6.54 -16.58 1.52
CA GLU A 47 5.92 -15.45 2.22
C GLU A 47 4.47 -15.22 1.83
N ARG A 48 3.96 -16.02 0.89
CA ARG A 48 2.60 -15.85 0.35
C ARG A 48 1.62 -16.85 0.93
N TRP A 49 0.39 -16.39 1.18
CA TRP A 49 -0.74 -17.26 1.41
C TRP A 49 -1.33 -17.72 0.08
N ASN A 50 -1.97 -18.91 0.10
CA ASN A 50 -2.76 -19.36 -1.04
C ASN A 50 -4.15 -18.70 -1.05
N ALA A 51 -4.93 -18.96 -2.11
CA ALA A 51 -6.26 -18.38 -2.26
C ALA A 51 -7.19 -18.72 -1.09
N GLN A 52 -7.14 -19.95 -0.57
CA GLN A 52 -7.95 -20.36 0.59
C GLN A 52 -7.54 -19.62 1.87
N GLY A 53 -6.25 -19.27 2.01
CA GLY A 53 -5.75 -18.43 3.10
C GLY A 53 -6.39 -17.06 3.08
N TYR A 54 -6.50 -16.45 1.91
CA TYR A 54 -7.17 -15.16 1.75
C TYR A 54 -8.68 -15.25 1.96
N ASP A 55 -9.33 -16.30 1.50
CA ASP A 55 -10.76 -16.50 1.77
C ASP A 55 -11.05 -16.55 3.27
N ARG A 56 -10.17 -17.18 4.04
CA ARG A 56 -10.29 -17.18 5.51
C ARG A 56 -9.99 -15.80 6.11
N ALA A 57 -8.97 -15.11 5.59
CA ALA A 57 -8.59 -13.78 6.07
C ALA A 57 -9.68 -12.75 5.85
N PHE A 58 -10.36 -12.77 4.71
CA PHE A 58 -11.51 -11.90 4.46
C PHE A 58 -12.65 -12.07 5.46
N GLY A 59 -12.75 -13.24 6.10
CA GLY A 59 -13.71 -13.49 7.17
C GLY A 59 -13.27 -12.96 8.54
N ASP A 60 -12.03 -12.53 8.70
CA ASP A 60 -11.51 -11.97 9.96
C ASP A 60 -11.65 -10.44 9.94
N PRO A 61 -12.42 -9.86 10.90
CA PRO A 61 -12.64 -8.41 10.93
C PRO A 61 -11.39 -7.59 11.22
N ARG A 62 -10.30 -8.21 11.65
CA ARG A 62 -9.03 -7.54 11.92
C ARG A 62 -8.16 -7.39 10.68
N PHE A 63 -8.43 -8.19 9.64
CA PHE A 63 -7.65 -8.17 8.39
C PHE A 63 -8.25 -7.20 7.39
N GLU A 64 -7.39 -6.38 6.78
CA GLU A 64 -7.76 -5.49 5.69
C GLU A 64 -6.76 -5.68 4.53
N ALA A 65 -7.29 -6.06 3.37
CA ALA A 65 -6.54 -6.13 2.13
C ALA A 65 -6.88 -4.90 1.30
N ASP A 66 -6.07 -3.86 1.41
CA ASP A 66 -6.33 -2.61 0.69
C ASP A 66 -5.70 -2.63 -0.70
N GLY A 67 -6.48 -2.26 -1.71
CA GLY A 67 -5.96 -1.73 -2.95
C GLY A 67 -5.63 -0.26 -2.80
N ILE A 68 -4.48 0.15 -3.32
CA ILE A 68 -4.07 1.56 -3.33
C ILE A 68 -4.41 2.13 -4.69
N TRP A 69 -5.16 3.23 -4.70
CA TRP A 69 -5.69 3.86 -5.91
C TRP A 69 -5.39 5.35 -5.97
N ARG A 70 -5.18 5.83 -7.17
CA ARG A 70 -5.13 7.26 -7.49
C ARG A 70 -6.22 7.51 -8.54
N GLY A 71 -7.42 7.95 -8.10
CA GLY A 71 -8.60 7.96 -8.96
C GLY A 71 -8.95 6.54 -9.43
N GLU A 72 -8.99 6.33 -10.75
CA GLU A 72 -9.26 5.01 -11.36
C GLU A 72 -8.00 4.17 -11.57
N GLU A 73 -6.81 4.72 -11.29
CA GLU A 73 -5.53 4.06 -11.51
C GLU A 73 -5.15 3.18 -10.32
N PHE A 74 -4.88 1.91 -10.58
CA PHE A 74 -4.37 0.98 -9.59
C PHE A 74 -2.88 1.25 -9.34
N ILE A 75 -2.52 1.53 -8.09
CA ILE A 75 -1.16 1.88 -7.68
C ILE A 75 -0.44 0.70 -7.04
N GLY A 76 -1.14 -0.06 -6.20
CA GLY A 76 -0.52 -1.15 -5.47
C GLY A 76 -1.42 -1.75 -4.42
N ILE A 77 -0.81 -2.48 -3.49
CA ILE A 77 -1.48 -3.17 -2.39
C ILE A 77 -0.87 -2.82 -1.05
N LEU A 78 -1.72 -2.81 -0.02
CA LEU A 78 -1.32 -2.71 1.37
C LEU A 78 -2.20 -3.65 2.20
N PHE A 79 -1.65 -4.80 2.59
CA PHE A 79 -2.36 -5.80 3.39
C PHE A 79 -1.89 -5.69 4.84
N HIS A 80 -2.83 -5.52 5.74
CA HIS A 80 -2.50 -5.24 7.14
C HIS A 80 -3.54 -5.78 8.12
N TRP A 81 -3.12 -5.85 9.37
CA TRP A 81 -3.94 -6.32 10.49
C TRP A 81 -4.17 -5.20 11.49
N ASN A 82 -5.38 -5.09 11.96
CA ASN A 82 -5.73 -4.21 13.07
C ASN A 82 -5.45 -4.94 14.40
N ALA A 83 -4.38 -4.57 15.07
CA ALA A 83 -4.00 -5.13 16.37
C ALA A 83 -4.46 -4.24 17.54
N GLY A 84 -5.43 -3.34 17.33
CA GLY A 84 -5.94 -2.41 18.33
C GLY A 84 -5.04 -1.18 18.47
N ALA A 85 -3.95 -1.30 19.23
CA ALA A 85 -3.04 -0.18 19.48
C ALA A 85 -2.13 0.17 18.28
N TYR A 86 -2.07 -0.70 17.27
CA TYR A 86 -1.24 -0.49 16.08
C TYR A 86 -1.81 -1.25 14.89
N ARG A 87 -1.34 -0.91 13.69
CA ARG A 87 -1.56 -1.68 12.46
C ARG A 87 -0.29 -2.45 12.14
N TYR A 88 -0.42 -3.75 11.93
CA TYR A 88 0.68 -4.59 11.47
C TYR A 88 0.59 -4.73 9.94
N VAL A 89 1.58 -4.16 9.23
CA VAL A 89 1.64 -4.25 7.77
C VAL A 89 2.35 -5.54 7.39
N GLU A 90 1.64 -6.42 6.70
CA GLU A 90 2.16 -7.71 6.25
C GLU A 90 2.73 -7.64 4.85
N HIS A 91 2.02 -6.96 3.92
CA HIS A 91 2.44 -6.84 2.53
C HIS A 91 2.19 -5.42 2.01
N LEU A 92 3.23 -4.80 1.49
CA LEU A 92 3.16 -3.53 0.77
C LEU A 92 3.90 -3.70 -0.56
N ALA A 93 3.22 -3.46 -1.66
CA ALA A 93 3.83 -3.49 -2.98
C ALA A 93 3.22 -2.44 -3.90
N VAL A 94 4.05 -1.86 -4.75
CA VAL A 94 3.66 -0.87 -5.75
C VAL A 94 3.82 -1.48 -7.15
N SER A 95 2.89 -1.17 -8.03
CA SER A 95 2.93 -1.60 -9.43
C SER A 95 4.30 -1.31 -10.06
N PRO A 96 4.93 -2.29 -10.74
CA PRO A 96 6.22 -2.09 -11.40
C PRO A 96 6.24 -0.92 -12.39
N ALA A 97 5.11 -0.65 -13.05
CA ALA A 97 4.96 0.48 -13.99
C ALA A 97 5.15 1.85 -13.32
N LEU A 98 5.02 1.93 -11.99
CA LEU A 98 5.10 3.17 -11.23
C LEU A 98 6.39 3.27 -10.40
N ARG A 99 7.32 2.35 -10.58
CA ARG A 99 8.62 2.40 -9.90
C ARG A 99 9.40 3.66 -10.33
N GLY A 100 10.20 4.20 -9.41
CA GLY A 100 10.95 5.43 -9.65
C GLY A 100 10.16 6.72 -9.42
N GLN A 101 8.88 6.62 -9.05
CA GLN A 101 8.02 7.78 -8.76
C GLN A 101 7.78 8.00 -7.26
N ASN A 102 8.52 7.32 -6.40
CA ASN A 102 8.37 7.33 -4.94
C ASN A 102 6.98 6.94 -4.45
N MET A 103 6.27 6.10 -5.20
CA MET A 103 4.89 5.72 -4.85
C MET A 103 4.83 4.90 -3.57
N GLY A 104 5.82 4.05 -3.30
CA GLY A 104 5.91 3.31 -2.04
C GLY A 104 6.01 4.23 -0.82
N SER A 105 6.88 5.24 -0.88
CA SER A 105 7.01 6.28 0.15
C SER A 105 5.72 7.05 0.34
N LYS A 106 5.10 7.48 -0.76
CA LYS A 106 3.84 8.23 -0.72
C LYS A 106 2.72 7.41 -0.12
N ALA A 107 2.61 6.15 -0.50
CA ALA A 107 1.59 5.24 0.01
C ALA A 107 1.75 4.99 1.51
N LEU A 108 2.95 4.64 1.95
CA LEU A 108 3.19 4.36 3.38
C LEU A 108 3.03 5.62 4.23
N THR A 109 3.50 6.78 3.75
CA THR A 109 3.30 8.06 4.43
C THR A 109 1.82 8.41 4.56
N ALA A 110 1.05 8.24 3.47
CA ALA A 110 -0.39 8.49 3.50
C ALA A 110 -1.11 7.55 4.46
N PHE A 111 -0.72 6.27 4.49
CA PHE A 111 -1.27 5.29 5.43
C PHE A 111 -0.94 5.65 6.88
N CYS A 112 0.30 6.01 7.19
CA CYS A 112 0.72 6.41 8.53
C CYS A 112 0.00 7.66 9.04
N ARG A 113 -0.53 8.51 8.16
CA ARG A 113 -1.35 9.66 8.55
C ARG A 113 -2.78 9.25 8.95
N LYS A 114 -3.24 8.11 8.47
CA LYS A 114 -4.60 7.59 8.76
C LYS A 114 -4.66 6.77 10.04
N VAL A 115 -3.52 6.25 10.50
CA VAL A 115 -3.43 5.36 11.65
C VAL A 115 -2.35 5.86 12.62
N ASP A 116 -2.56 5.62 13.91
CA ASP A 116 -1.68 6.18 14.93
C ASP A 116 -0.30 5.52 14.97
N ARG A 117 -0.25 4.23 14.72
CA ARG A 117 0.99 3.46 14.85
C ARG A 117 1.02 2.31 13.86
N VAL A 118 2.14 2.18 13.17
CA VAL A 118 2.39 1.10 12.20
C VAL A 118 3.59 0.29 12.63
N ILE A 119 3.47 -1.03 12.55
CA ILE A 119 4.56 -1.98 12.75
C ILE A 119 4.67 -2.83 11.48
N LEU A 120 5.88 -3.09 11.04
CA LEU A 120 6.19 -4.01 9.96
C LEU A 120 7.49 -4.74 10.24
N GLU A 121 7.65 -5.89 9.63
CA GLU A 121 8.90 -6.65 9.68
C GLU A 121 9.69 -6.44 8.40
N ILE A 122 11.01 -6.39 8.53
CA ILE A 122 11.94 -6.33 7.41
C ILE A 122 12.94 -7.47 7.52
N ASP A 123 13.42 -7.95 6.38
CA ASP A 123 14.49 -8.94 6.36
C ASP A 123 15.78 -8.38 6.95
N PRO A 124 16.61 -9.23 7.57
CA PRO A 124 17.95 -8.82 7.98
C PRO A 124 18.72 -8.24 6.78
N PRO A 125 19.47 -7.13 6.97
CA PRO A 125 20.16 -6.45 5.88
C PRO A 125 21.43 -7.20 5.48
N VAL A 126 21.28 -8.32 4.77
CA VAL A 126 22.39 -9.22 4.40
C VAL A 126 22.80 -9.11 2.93
N ASP A 127 21.97 -8.47 2.09
CA ASP A 127 22.24 -8.25 0.67
C ASP A 127 21.81 -6.83 0.26
N ASP A 128 22.14 -6.45 -0.99
CA ASP A 128 21.87 -5.10 -1.48
C ASP A 128 20.38 -4.75 -1.47
N ILE A 129 19.52 -5.72 -1.70
CA ILE A 129 18.06 -5.52 -1.73
C ILE A 129 17.52 -5.27 -0.33
N SER A 130 17.88 -6.10 0.64
CA SER A 130 17.43 -5.96 2.02
C SER A 130 18.01 -4.72 2.70
N ILE A 131 19.25 -4.34 2.36
CA ILE A 131 19.87 -3.09 2.84
C ILE A 131 19.11 -1.87 2.30
N ARG A 132 18.76 -1.86 1.00
CA ARG A 132 17.96 -0.77 0.40
C ARG A 132 16.58 -0.67 1.01
N ARG A 133 15.92 -1.80 1.30
CA ARG A 133 14.63 -1.85 2.01
C ARG A 133 14.73 -1.22 3.39
N ARG A 134 15.74 -1.60 4.15
CA ARG A 134 15.99 -1.03 5.47
C ARG A 134 16.13 0.48 5.40
N HIS A 135 16.96 1.00 4.50
CA HIS A 135 17.14 2.43 4.32
C HIS A 135 15.85 3.13 3.89
N PHE A 136 15.04 2.49 3.06
CA PHE A 136 13.73 3.00 2.68
C PHE A 136 12.83 3.25 3.90
N TYR A 137 12.71 2.28 4.79
CA TYR A 137 11.89 2.43 5.99
C TYR A 137 12.48 3.40 7.01
N GLU A 138 13.79 3.42 7.17
CA GLU A 138 14.48 4.35 8.08
C GLU A 138 14.27 5.83 7.68
N ARG A 139 14.22 6.11 6.36
CA ARG A 139 13.93 7.47 5.88
C ARG A 139 12.50 7.92 6.16
N LEU A 140 11.59 7.01 6.35
CA LEU A 140 10.18 7.33 6.63
C LEU A 140 9.88 7.47 8.13
N GLY A 141 10.80 7.14 8.98
CA GLY A 141 10.66 7.16 10.44
C GLY A 141 10.34 5.85 11.04
#